data_9ea3911eca87a5653c9bb3e1feb5c515
#
_entry.id   9ea3911eca87a5653c9bb3e1feb5c515
#
_cell.length_a   1.000
_cell.length_b   1.000
_cell.length_c   1.000
_cell.angle_alpha   90.00
_cell.angle_beta   90.00
_cell.angle_gamma   90.00
#
_symmetry.space_group_name_H-M   'P 1'
#
loop_
_entity.id
_entity.type
_entity.pdbx_description
1 polymer ?
#
loop_
_entity_poly.entity_id
_entity_poly.type
_entity_poly.pdbx_seq_one_letter_code
_entity_poly.pdbx_strand_id
1 'polypeptide(L)'
;NTGPNYNVQKNSAAMVIGILVIIWGAFNLLGSPFAIFSDYGATDLQGNPISYPTEYFVVTILTGISVGGLAVFGGYQITKYKKKGIWITFGAFAIAWIGSIISSTIQGSAMDTESLGLGAGLGVFSGVCGIFCYAICGIIVAIPLMISDGGME
;
A
#
# COMPACT_ATOMS: atom_id res chain seq x y z
N ASN A 1 -36.80 -29.03 -13.25
CA ASN A 1 -36.13 -28.65 -12.00
C ASN A 1 -35.70 -27.17 -12.06
N THR A 2 -36.67 -26.27 -11.88
CA THR A 2 -36.43 -24.86 -11.71
C THR A 2 -36.13 -24.63 -10.23
N GLY A 3 -34.83 -24.80 -9.85
CA GLY A 3 -34.35 -24.33 -8.55
C GLY A 3 -34.58 -22.82 -8.43
N PRO A 4 -34.85 -22.31 -7.22
CA PRO A 4 -35.07 -20.89 -7.01
C PRO A 4 -33.87 -20.12 -7.55
N ASN A 5 -34.08 -19.24 -8.54
CA ASN A 5 -33.11 -18.29 -9.02
C ASN A 5 -32.81 -17.32 -7.86
N TYR A 6 -31.83 -17.64 -7.01
CA TYR A 6 -31.25 -16.70 -6.12
C TYR A 6 -30.55 -15.65 -7.00
N ASN A 7 -31.21 -14.54 -7.25
CA ASN A 7 -30.56 -13.34 -7.73
C ASN A 7 -29.56 -12.93 -6.65
N VAL A 8 -28.32 -13.39 -6.81
CA VAL A 8 -27.21 -12.96 -5.98
C VAL A 8 -27.09 -11.46 -6.19
N GLN A 9 -27.61 -10.70 -5.24
CA GLN A 9 -27.62 -9.26 -5.32
C GLN A 9 -26.16 -8.79 -5.24
N LYS A 10 -25.59 -8.43 -6.39
CA LYS A 10 -24.24 -7.90 -6.48
C LYS A 10 -24.14 -6.67 -5.58
N ASN A 11 -23.43 -6.81 -4.47
CA ASN A 11 -23.34 -5.75 -3.49
C ASN A 11 -22.47 -4.61 -4.03
N SER A 12 -23.02 -3.40 -4.09
CA SER A 12 -22.31 -2.20 -4.51
C SER A 12 -21.05 -1.89 -3.66
N ALA A 13 -20.97 -2.43 -2.44
CA ALA A 13 -19.79 -2.27 -1.58
C ALA A 13 -18.51 -2.81 -2.24
N ALA A 14 -18.56 -3.95 -2.93
CA ALA A 14 -17.39 -4.49 -3.63
C ALA A 14 -16.92 -3.56 -4.76
N MET A 15 -17.85 -2.95 -5.48
CA MET A 15 -17.53 -1.99 -6.54
C MET A 15 -16.86 -0.73 -5.97
N VAL A 16 -17.41 -0.17 -4.91
CA VAL A 16 -16.86 1.03 -4.25
C VAL A 16 -15.46 0.75 -3.72
N ILE A 17 -15.28 -0.37 -3.00
CA ILE A 17 -13.97 -0.76 -2.44
C ILE A 17 -12.96 -1.02 -3.55
N GLY A 18 -13.37 -1.72 -4.62
CA GLY A 18 -12.49 -1.94 -5.78
C GLY A 18 -12.03 -0.64 -6.43
N ILE A 19 -12.90 0.35 -6.57
CA ILE A 19 -12.56 1.68 -7.09
C ILE A 19 -11.56 2.40 -6.16
N LEU A 20 -11.79 2.37 -4.84
CA LEU A 20 -10.88 2.98 -3.88
C LEU A 20 -9.47 2.34 -3.94
N VAL A 21 -9.41 1.02 -4.07
CA VAL A 21 -8.14 0.30 -4.23
C VAL A 21 -7.44 0.68 -5.54
N ILE A 22 -8.18 0.85 -6.64
CA ILE A 22 -7.62 1.33 -7.93
C ILE A 22 -7.06 2.74 -7.78
N ILE A 23 -7.79 3.65 -7.15
CA ILE A 23 -7.34 5.04 -6.93
C ILE A 23 -6.06 5.03 -6.09
N TRP A 24 -6.03 4.28 -5.00
CA TRP A 24 -4.84 4.15 -4.16
C TRP A 24 -3.65 3.55 -4.93
N GLY A 25 -3.87 2.52 -5.74
CA GLY A 25 -2.86 1.93 -6.61
C GLY A 25 -2.33 2.91 -7.65
N ALA A 26 -3.22 3.70 -8.28
CA ALA A 26 -2.84 4.74 -9.24
C ALA A 26 -1.96 5.82 -8.59
N PHE A 27 -2.30 6.26 -7.37
CA PHE A 27 -1.46 7.19 -6.62
C PHE A 27 -0.06 6.62 -6.31
N ASN A 28 0.04 5.33 -6.00
CA ASN A 28 1.35 4.69 -5.81
C ASN A 28 2.15 4.61 -7.12
N LEU A 29 1.51 4.25 -8.23
CA LEU A 29 2.17 4.19 -9.56
C LEU A 29 2.68 5.55 -10.02
N LEU A 30 1.86 6.58 -9.89
CA LEU A 30 2.20 7.92 -10.35
C LEU A 30 3.08 8.66 -9.33
N GLY A 31 2.84 8.46 -8.03
CA GLY A 31 3.55 9.16 -6.97
C GLY A 31 4.97 8.66 -6.75
N SER A 32 5.25 7.37 -6.96
CA SER A 32 6.57 6.82 -6.71
C SER A 32 7.69 7.43 -7.55
N PRO A 33 7.52 7.73 -8.86
CA PRO A 33 8.53 8.45 -9.63
C PRO A 33 8.71 9.91 -9.17
N PHE A 34 7.66 10.53 -8.64
CA PHE A 34 7.72 11.91 -8.14
C PHE A 34 8.46 12.02 -6.80
N ALA A 35 8.64 10.92 -6.05
CA ALA A 35 9.42 10.92 -4.82
C ALA A 35 10.85 11.44 -5.05
N ILE A 36 11.44 11.20 -6.23
CA ILE A 36 12.76 11.73 -6.59
C ILE A 36 12.78 13.27 -6.54
N PHE A 37 11.70 13.90 -6.98
CA PHE A 37 11.62 15.38 -7.03
C PHE A 37 11.29 15.99 -5.68
N SER A 38 10.56 15.29 -4.82
CA SER A 38 10.19 15.80 -3.49
C SER A 38 11.36 15.79 -2.51
N ASP A 39 12.32 14.89 -2.72
CA ASP A 39 13.49 14.76 -1.86
C ASP A 39 14.64 15.73 -2.24
N TYR A 40 14.53 16.40 -3.42
CA TYR A 40 15.42 17.50 -3.76
C TYR A 40 15.10 18.71 -2.88
N GLY A 41 15.97 19.01 -1.94
CA GLY A 41 15.84 20.15 -1.02
C GLY A 41 15.37 19.77 0.38
N ALA A 42 15.28 18.47 0.71
CA ALA A 42 15.11 18.03 2.07
C ALA A 42 16.33 18.47 2.92
N THR A 43 16.06 19.04 4.08
CA THR A 43 17.10 19.48 5.03
C THR A 43 16.95 18.76 6.36
N ASP A 44 18.06 18.54 7.05
CA ASP A 44 18.07 18.04 8.42
C ASP A 44 17.52 19.08 9.40
N LEU A 45 17.44 18.73 10.69
CA LEU A 45 16.98 19.63 11.74
C LEU A 45 17.92 20.85 11.94
N GLN A 46 19.13 20.80 11.42
CA GLN A 46 20.13 21.87 11.45
C GLN A 46 20.11 22.72 10.16
N GLY A 47 19.27 22.37 9.18
CA GLY A 47 19.16 23.09 7.91
C GLY A 47 20.17 22.65 6.85
N ASN A 48 20.94 21.56 7.06
CA ASN A 48 21.85 21.04 6.05
C ASN A 48 21.10 20.18 5.03
N PRO A 49 21.49 20.22 3.74
CA PRO A 49 20.84 19.38 2.72
C PRO A 49 21.11 17.90 2.99
N ILE A 50 20.02 17.10 3.03
CA ILE A 50 20.10 15.65 3.16
C ILE A 50 20.31 15.05 1.77
N SER A 51 21.34 14.22 1.63
CA SER A 51 21.57 13.44 0.42
C SER A 51 21.13 11.98 0.67
N TYR A 52 20.01 11.60 0.09
CA TYR A 52 19.54 10.21 0.17
C TYR A 52 20.38 9.31 -0.74
N PRO A 53 20.77 8.12 -0.26
CA PRO A 53 21.51 7.17 -1.08
C PRO A 53 20.65 6.65 -2.25
N THR A 54 21.30 6.27 -3.35
CA THR A 54 20.62 5.79 -4.56
C THR A 54 19.69 4.59 -4.27
N GLU A 55 20.07 3.76 -3.32
CA GLU A 55 19.30 2.60 -2.88
C GLU A 55 17.92 2.98 -2.37
N TYR A 56 17.77 4.12 -1.70
CA TYR A 56 16.49 4.64 -1.23
C TYR A 56 15.52 4.87 -2.40
N PHE A 57 15.98 5.53 -3.45
CA PHE A 57 15.17 5.82 -4.63
C PHE A 57 14.79 4.54 -5.37
N VAL A 58 15.73 3.62 -5.52
CA VAL A 58 15.48 2.33 -6.19
C VAL A 58 14.42 1.53 -5.43
N VAL A 59 14.55 1.40 -4.11
CA VAL A 59 13.58 0.69 -3.27
C VAL A 59 12.21 1.36 -3.33
N THR A 60 12.15 2.69 -3.22
CA THR A 60 10.89 3.45 -3.23
C THR A 60 10.17 3.30 -4.56
N ILE A 61 10.87 3.44 -5.69
CA ILE A 61 10.27 3.31 -7.03
C ILE A 61 9.81 1.88 -7.29
N LEU A 62 10.66 0.88 -7.02
CA LEU A 62 10.30 -0.53 -7.24
C LEU A 62 9.11 -0.94 -6.38
N THR A 63 9.10 -0.53 -5.12
CA THR A 63 7.98 -0.80 -4.22
C THR A 63 6.71 -0.12 -4.72
N GLY A 64 6.78 1.17 -5.07
CA GLY A 64 5.63 1.93 -5.53
C GLY A 64 5.03 1.38 -6.83
N ILE A 65 5.85 1.00 -7.80
CA ILE A 65 5.39 0.38 -9.05
C ILE A 65 4.77 -1.00 -8.77
N SER A 66 5.41 -1.82 -7.96
CA SER A 66 4.92 -3.16 -7.63
C SER A 66 3.59 -3.11 -6.88
N VAL A 67 3.52 -2.28 -5.83
CA VAL A 67 2.32 -2.08 -5.02
C VAL A 67 1.20 -1.47 -5.86
N GLY A 68 1.51 -0.42 -6.63
CA GLY A 68 0.54 0.27 -7.47
C GLY A 68 -0.03 -0.66 -8.54
N GLY A 69 0.81 -1.43 -9.23
CA GLY A 69 0.38 -2.39 -10.24
C GLY A 69 -0.51 -3.50 -9.66
N LEU A 70 -0.10 -4.10 -8.55
CA LEU A 70 -0.90 -5.12 -7.86
C LEU A 70 -2.22 -4.57 -7.32
N ALA A 71 -2.22 -3.35 -6.78
CA ALA A 71 -3.42 -2.71 -6.25
C ALA A 71 -4.42 -2.38 -7.37
N VAL A 72 -3.98 -1.80 -8.48
CA VAL A 72 -4.84 -1.52 -9.64
C VAL A 72 -5.44 -2.82 -10.18
N PHE A 73 -4.62 -3.85 -10.38
CA PHE A 73 -5.08 -5.13 -10.87
C PHE A 73 -6.01 -5.84 -9.87
N GLY A 74 -5.68 -5.84 -8.58
CA GLY A 74 -6.50 -6.39 -7.51
C GLY A 74 -7.84 -5.66 -7.40
N GLY A 75 -7.82 -4.33 -7.39
CA GLY A 75 -9.01 -3.48 -7.36
C GLY A 75 -9.91 -3.71 -8.57
N TYR A 76 -9.35 -3.85 -9.78
CA TYR A 76 -10.11 -4.20 -10.97
C TYR A 76 -10.79 -5.57 -10.84
N GLN A 77 -10.12 -6.56 -10.25
CA GLN A 77 -10.74 -7.86 -10.02
C GLN A 77 -11.84 -7.80 -8.96
N ILE A 78 -11.69 -6.98 -7.92
CA ILE A 78 -12.73 -6.73 -6.91
C ILE A 78 -13.97 -6.11 -7.56
N THR A 79 -13.81 -5.13 -8.45
CA THR A 79 -14.94 -4.54 -9.20
C THR A 79 -15.66 -5.58 -10.09
N LYS A 80 -14.97 -6.65 -10.48
CA LYS A 80 -15.55 -7.80 -11.21
C LYS A 80 -16.06 -8.91 -10.29
N TYR A 81 -16.16 -8.65 -9.00
CA TYR A 81 -16.63 -9.61 -7.98
C TYR A 81 -15.80 -10.89 -7.88
N LYS A 82 -14.48 -10.81 -8.18
CA LYS A 82 -13.57 -11.96 -8.07
C LYS A 82 -12.83 -11.96 -6.74
N LYS A 83 -12.95 -13.04 -5.97
CA LYS A 83 -12.23 -13.26 -4.70
C LYS A 83 -10.71 -13.12 -4.82
N LYS A 84 -10.16 -13.53 -5.98
CA LYS A 84 -8.72 -13.38 -6.26
C LYS A 84 -8.23 -11.95 -6.15
N GLY A 85 -9.06 -10.96 -6.48
CA GLY A 85 -8.71 -9.54 -6.37
C GLY A 85 -8.37 -9.12 -4.95
N ILE A 86 -9.08 -9.65 -3.96
CA ILE A 86 -8.83 -9.35 -2.55
C ILE A 86 -7.47 -9.91 -2.11
N TRP A 87 -7.15 -11.15 -2.47
CA TRP A 87 -5.86 -11.76 -2.15
C TRP A 87 -4.68 -11.02 -2.78
N ILE A 88 -4.86 -10.55 -4.04
CA ILE A 88 -3.84 -9.73 -4.72
C ILE A 88 -3.65 -8.40 -3.99
N THR A 89 -4.74 -7.77 -3.54
CA THR A 89 -4.67 -6.52 -2.77
C THR A 89 -3.99 -6.71 -1.42
N PHE A 90 -4.24 -7.83 -0.72
CA PHE A 90 -3.49 -8.17 0.50
C PHE A 90 -2.00 -8.37 0.22
N GLY A 91 -1.65 -9.01 -0.91
CA GLY A 91 -0.27 -9.10 -1.35
C GLY A 91 0.37 -7.73 -1.57
N ALA A 92 -0.36 -6.79 -2.20
CA ALA A 92 0.10 -5.41 -2.37
C ALA A 92 0.35 -4.72 -1.02
N PHE A 93 -0.54 -4.89 -0.03
CA PHE A 93 -0.35 -4.34 1.32
C PHE A 93 0.89 -4.91 2.02
N ALA A 94 1.11 -6.22 1.92
CA ALA A 94 2.31 -6.85 2.49
C ALA A 94 3.60 -6.29 1.88
N ILE A 95 3.65 -6.13 0.55
CA ILE A 95 4.80 -5.54 -0.13
C ILE A 95 4.97 -4.07 0.25
N ALA A 96 3.88 -3.31 0.34
CA ALA A 96 3.91 -1.91 0.78
C ALA A 96 4.45 -1.78 2.20
N TRP A 97 4.02 -2.65 3.10
CA TRP A 97 4.49 -2.65 4.48
C TRP A 97 5.99 -2.96 4.59
N ILE A 98 6.46 -4.02 3.93
CA ILE A 98 7.88 -4.38 3.90
C ILE A 98 8.70 -3.24 3.27
N GLY A 99 8.25 -2.70 2.14
CA GLY A 99 8.90 -1.58 1.46
C GLY A 99 8.98 -0.33 2.33
N SER A 100 7.93 -0.03 3.10
CA SER A 100 7.92 1.12 4.01
C SER A 100 8.95 0.97 5.15
N ILE A 101 9.11 -0.24 5.69
CA ILE A 101 10.13 -0.51 6.73
C ILE A 101 11.53 -0.29 6.15
N ILE A 102 11.81 -0.86 4.97
CA ILE A 102 13.12 -0.74 4.34
C ILE A 102 13.42 0.73 4.02
N SER A 103 12.48 1.43 3.39
CA SER A 103 12.66 2.85 3.03
C SER A 103 12.85 3.72 4.28
N SER A 104 12.07 3.51 5.34
CA SER A 104 12.19 4.25 6.60
C SER A 104 13.53 3.99 7.31
N THR A 105 14.04 2.77 7.22
CA THR A 105 15.35 2.43 7.81
C THR A 105 16.48 3.13 7.05
N ILE A 106 16.44 3.11 5.71
CA ILE A 106 17.44 3.81 4.88
C ILE A 106 17.38 5.32 5.10
N GLN A 107 16.16 5.87 5.12
CA GLN A 107 15.93 7.30 5.37
C GLN A 107 16.45 7.70 6.76
N GLY A 108 16.14 6.93 7.78
CA GLY A 108 16.59 7.17 9.14
C GLY A 108 18.12 7.14 9.26
N SER A 109 18.79 6.19 8.58
CA SER A 109 20.25 6.13 8.57
C SER A 109 20.92 7.30 7.85
N ALA A 110 20.25 7.88 6.85
CA ALA A 110 20.72 9.08 6.17
C ALA A 110 20.59 10.36 7.03
N MET A 111 19.69 10.37 7.99
CA MET A 111 19.50 11.46 8.95
C MET A 111 20.36 11.31 10.22
N ASP A 112 21.00 10.15 10.41
CA ASP A 112 21.71 9.82 11.64
C ASP A 112 23.04 10.59 11.69
N THR A 113 23.03 11.69 12.42
CA THR A 113 24.24 12.22 13.05
C THR A 113 24.46 11.41 14.33
N GLU A 114 25.36 10.48 14.30
CA GLU A 114 26.07 9.65 15.30
C GLU A 114 25.52 9.49 16.75
N SER A 115 24.42 10.09 17.16
CA SER A 115 24.08 10.18 18.60
C SER A 115 22.75 9.62 19.07
N LEU A 116 21.81 9.27 18.20
CA LEU A 116 20.43 9.01 18.67
C LEU A 116 19.78 7.70 18.21
N GLY A 117 20.39 6.90 17.33
CA GLY A 117 19.77 5.65 16.85
C GLY A 117 18.38 5.87 16.17
N LEU A 118 18.14 7.09 15.66
CA LEU A 118 16.86 7.52 15.11
C LEU A 118 16.43 6.67 13.90
N GLY A 119 17.41 6.19 13.11
CA GLY A 119 17.11 5.38 11.95
C GLY A 119 16.40 4.07 12.28
N ALA A 120 16.93 3.35 13.26
CA ALA A 120 16.29 2.13 13.75
C ALA A 120 14.94 2.42 14.42
N GLY A 121 14.87 3.50 15.20
CA GLY A 121 13.64 3.93 15.87
C GLY A 121 12.52 4.28 14.87
N LEU A 122 12.83 5.03 13.81
CA LEU A 122 11.87 5.38 12.76
C LEU A 122 11.41 4.16 11.97
N GLY A 123 12.30 3.22 11.67
CA GLY A 123 11.95 1.97 11.00
C GLY A 123 10.99 1.13 11.83
N VAL A 124 11.25 0.96 13.13
CA VAL A 124 10.37 0.23 14.06
C VAL A 124 9.03 0.95 14.22
N PHE A 125 9.03 2.27 14.41
CA PHE A 125 7.81 3.07 14.54
C PHE A 125 6.96 3.00 13.28
N SER A 126 7.56 3.16 12.10
CA SER A 126 6.89 3.01 10.80
C SER A 126 6.32 1.60 10.63
N GLY A 127 7.06 0.57 11.04
CA GLY A 127 6.60 -0.81 11.01
C GLY A 127 5.36 -1.04 11.86
N VAL A 128 5.37 -0.58 13.10
CA VAL A 128 4.25 -0.71 14.05
C VAL A 128 3.03 0.08 13.59
N CYS A 129 3.20 1.36 13.25
CA CYS A 129 2.10 2.17 12.71
C CYS A 129 1.55 1.59 11.40
N GLY A 130 2.44 1.06 10.56
CA GLY A 130 2.07 0.41 9.30
C GLY A 130 1.16 -0.81 9.54
N ILE A 131 1.46 -1.66 10.52
CA ILE A 131 0.61 -2.82 10.85
C ILE A 131 -0.83 -2.36 11.16
N PHE A 132 -1.01 -1.35 12.01
CA PHE A 132 -2.34 -0.85 12.34
C PHE A 132 -3.05 -0.27 11.12
N CYS A 133 -2.40 0.58 10.34
CA CYS A 133 -2.98 1.16 9.14
C CYS A 133 -3.36 0.09 8.11
N TYR A 134 -2.46 -0.83 7.80
CA TYR A 134 -2.73 -1.89 6.83
C TYR A 134 -3.73 -2.91 7.34
N ALA A 135 -3.78 -3.19 8.65
CA ALA A 135 -4.81 -4.05 9.24
C ALA A 135 -6.20 -3.43 9.08
N ILE A 136 -6.36 -2.14 9.38
CA ILE A 136 -7.63 -1.43 9.20
C ILE A 136 -8.04 -1.42 7.73
N CYS A 137 -7.13 -1.05 6.83
CA CYS A 137 -7.38 -1.09 5.38
C CYS A 137 -7.71 -2.51 4.90
N GLY A 138 -7.01 -3.52 5.43
CA GLY A 138 -7.27 -4.93 5.13
C GLY A 138 -8.66 -5.38 5.55
N ILE A 139 -9.12 -4.98 6.74
CA ILE A 139 -10.49 -5.26 7.21
C ILE A 139 -11.50 -4.62 6.27
N ILE A 140 -11.29 -3.36 5.86
CA ILE A 140 -12.18 -2.66 4.92
C ILE A 140 -12.25 -3.40 3.58
N VAL A 141 -11.10 -3.85 3.05
CA VAL A 141 -11.04 -4.63 1.80
C VAL A 141 -11.68 -6.00 1.95
N ALA A 142 -11.70 -6.58 3.16
CA ALA A 142 -12.35 -7.86 3.44
C ALA A 142 -13.87 -7.75 3.62
N ILE A 143 -14.43 -6.56 3.86
CA ILE A 143 -15.89 -6.36 4.03
C ILE A 143 -16.71 -7.04 2.94
N PRO A 144 -16.40 -6.93 1.62
CA PRO A 144 -17.16 -7.60 0.59
C PRO A 144 -17.20 -9.12 0.71
N LEU A 145 -16.14 -9.73 1.27
CA LEU A 145 -16.14 -11.18 1.54
C LEU A 145 -17.10 -11.56 2.66
N MET A 146 -17.26 -10.69 3.65
CA MET A 146 -18.10 -10.95 4.83
C MET A 146 -19.59 -10.72 4.55
N ILE A 147 -19.90 -9.76 3.66
CA ILE A 147 -21.27 -9.36 3.36
C ILE A 147 -21.86 -10.17 2.19
N SER A 148 -21.00 -10.58 1.25
CA SER A 148 -21.45 -11.33 0.08
C SER A 148 -21.45 -12.83 0.36
N ASP A 149 -22.49 -13.36 1.01
CA ASP A 149 -22.73 -14.81 1.14
C ASP A 149 -22.76 -15.48 -0.25
N GLY A 150 -21.59 -15.65 -0.87
CA GLY A 150 -21.44 -16.29 -2.17
C GLY A 150 -21.58 -15.41 -3.41
N GLY A 151 -21.68 -14.07 -3.28
CA GLY A 151 -21.79 -13.16 -4.44
C GLY A 151 -20.46 -12.84 -5.14
N MET A 152 -19.33 -13.28 -4.60
CA MET A 152 -18.02 -13.19 -5.25
C MET A 152 -17.57 -14.59 -5.72
N GLU A 153 -17.16 -14.70 -6.99
CA GLU A 153 -16.61 -15.90 -7.61
C GLU A 153 -15.07 -15.97 -7.50
#